data_a926d69ae11e7382581235f3fa02dae7
#
_entry.id   a926d69ae11e7382581235f3fa02dae7
#
_cell.length_a   1.000
_cell.length_b   1.000
_cell.length_c   1.000
_cell.angle_alpha   90.00
_cell.angle_beta   90.00
_cell.angle_gamma   90.00
#
_symmetry.space_group_name_H-M   'P 1'
#
loop_
_entity.id
_entity.type
_entity.pdbx_description
1 polymer ?
#
loop_
_entity_poly.entity_id
_entity_poly.type
_entity_poly.pdbx_seq_one_letter_code
_entity_poly.pdbx_strand_id
1 'polypeptide(L)'
;MKVHEQHKKKGPETVNLALIIVSTSKFNELQENNSCSDKTIPLVQQILDQNQGVFLTFSEIVSDNQVQIVEMLERLLHDSSLQVIVFSGGTGLTPKDVTYEAIKPLLEKTIDGFGELFRYLSYKDIGPSSMFSRALAGKIKNKAIFLLPGSPNAVKLALNRLILPEIKHMIYMINKKE
;
A
#
# COMPACT_ATOMS: atom_id res chain seq x y z
N MET A 1 -19.03 -23.35 -8.51
CA MET A 1 -18.39 -22.06 -8.12
C MET A 1 -17.01 -22.38 -7.57
N LYS A 2 -15.96 -21.77 -8.09
CA LYS A 2 -14.58 -22.04 -7.64
C LYS A 2 -14.39 -21.54 -6.20
N VAL A 3 -13.55 -22.20 -5.40
CA VAL A 3 -13.34 -21.88 -3.96
C VAL A 3 -13.01 -20.40 -3.72
N HIS A 4 -12.18 -19.80 -4.60
CA HIS A 4 -11.83 -18.37 -4.48
C HIS A 4 -13.02 -17.42 -4.69
N GLU A 5 -14.01 -17.80 -5.52
CA GLU A 5 -15.24 -17.01 -5.71
C GLU A 5 -16.14 -17.05 -4.48
N GLN A 6 -16.15 -18.19 -3.77
CA GLN A 6 -16.88 -18.31 -2.48
C GLN A 6 -16.23 -17.46 -1.39
N HIS A 7 -14.90 -17.39 -1.34
CA HIS A 7 -14.19 -16.58 -0.37
C HIS A 7 -14.35 -15.07 -0.64
N LYS A 8 -14.39 -14.63 -1.92
CA LYS A 8 -14.70 -13.24 -2.27
C LYS A 8 -16.06 -12.78 -1.74
N LYS A 9 -17.07 -13.65 -1.78
CA LYS A 9 -18.42 -13.36 -1.25
C LYS A 9 -18.48 -13.28 0.28
N LYS A 10 -17.48 -13.87 0.98
CA LYS A 10 -17.38 -13.85 2.45
C LYS A 10 -16.50 -12.68 2.96
N GLY A 11 -15.92 -11.90 2.07
CA GLY A 11 -15.16 -10.71 2.43
C GLY A 11 -16.04 -9.63 3.05
N PRO A 12 -15.43 -8.64 3.76
CA PRO A 12 -16.17 -7.53 4.33
C PRO A 12 -16.87 -6.71 3.25
N GLU A 13 -18.03 -6.14 3.57
CA GLU A 13 -18.74 -5.24 2.65
C GLU A 13 -17.91 -3.97 2.38
N THR A 14 -17.28 -3.45 3.44
CA THR A 14 -16.46 -2.25 3.39
C THR A 14 -15.03 -2.53 3.85
N VAL A 15 -14.07 -1.84 3.24
CA VAL A 15 -12.64 -1.88 3.58
C VAL A 15 -12.13 -0.45 3.69
N ASN A 16 -11.55 -0.11 4.83
CA ASN A 16 -10.91 1.17 5.07
C ASN A 16 -9.40 1.06 4.80
N LEU A 17 -8.89 1.98 4.01
CA LEU A 17 -7.51 2.05 3.57
C LEU A 17 -6.83 3.32 4.09
N ALA A 18 -5.64 3.17 4.64
CA ALA A 18 -4.71 4.25 4.92
C ALA A 18 -3.64 4.32 3.83
N LEU A 19 -3.35 5.54 3.34
CA LEU A 19 -2.28 5.80 2.37
C LEU A 19 -1.22 6.71 3.00
N ILE A 20 0.01 6.21 3.06
CA ILE A 20 1.15 6.97 3.55
C ILE A 20 2.11 7.24 2.39
N ILE A 21 2.34 8.51 2.11
CA ILE A 21 3.36 8.94 1.15
C ILE A 21 4.68 9.10 1.89
N VAL A 22 5.69 8.35 1.48
CA VAL A 22 7.05 8.48 2.02
C VAL A 22 7.88 9.32 1.06
N SER A 23 8.16 10.56 1.45
CA SER A 23 8.91 11.51 0.63
C SER A 23 9.37 12.70 1.45
N THR A 24 10.67 12.83 1.67
CA THR A 24 11.27 13.97 2.41
C THR A 24 10.99 15.30 1.70
N SER A 25 11.05 15.34 0.37
CA SER A 25 10.80 16.57 -0.37
C SER A 25 9.36 17.07 -0.19
N LYS A 26 8.37 16.19 -0.33
CA LYS A 26 6.96 16.54 -0.13
C LYS A 26 6.63 16.85 1.34
N PHE A 27 7.27 16.16 2.26
CA PHE A 27 7.14 16.44 3.68
C PHE A 27 7.62 17.85 4.01
N ASN A 28 8.81 18.25 3.54
CA ASN A 28 9.36 19.59 3.75
C ASN A 28 8.48 20.66 3.08
N GLU A 29 8.04 20.43 1.84
CA GLU A 29 7.13 21.31 1.12
C GLU A 29 5.84 21.57 1.92
N LEU A 30 5.27 20.52 2.53
CA LEU A 30 4.07 20.63 3.37
C LEU A 30 4.34 21.44 4.65
N GLN A 31 5.50 21.27 5.28
CA GLN A 31 5.88 22.01 6.50
C GLN A 31 6.12 23.50 6.22
N GLU A 32 6.72 23.80 5.08
CA GLU A 32 7.06 25.19 4.71
C GLU A 32 5.86 25.98 4.18
N ASN A 33 4.99 25.34 3.40
CA ASN A 33 3.95 26.03 2.62
C ASN A 33 2.51 25.66 3.03
N ASN A 34 2.29 24.79 4.01
CA ASN A 34 0.99 24.19 4.36
C ASN A 34 0.27 23.53 3.16
N SER A 35 1.00 23.24 2.09
CA SER A 35 0.51 22.55 0.89
C SER A 35 1.67 21.80 0.24
N CYS A 36 1.38 20.73 -0.49
CA CYS A 36 2.41 20.02 -1.23
C CYS A 36 1.92 19.60 -2.62
N SER A 37 2.88 19.36 -3.51
CA SER A 37 2.66 18.97 -4.90
C SER A 37 2.30 17.49 -5.06
N ASP A 38 1.82 16.81 -4.01
CA ASP A 38 1.47 15.40 -4.12
C ASP A 38 0.29 15.17 -5.08
N LYS A 39 0.51 14.23 -6.02
CA LYS A 39 -0.50 13.80 -6.99
C LYS A 39 -1.06 12.42 -6.68
N THR A 40 -0.46 11.70 -5.73
CA THR A 40 -0.81 10.31 -5.43
C THR A 40 -2.07 10.23 -4.57
N ILE A 41 -2.19 11.06 -3.54
CA ILE A 41 -3.38 11.08 -2.68
C ILE A 41 -4.64 11.41 -3.47
N PRO A 42 -4.70 12.50 -4.27
CA PRO A 42 -5.87 12.79 -5.11
C PRO A 42 -6.19 11.67 -6.11
N LEU A 43 -5.17 11.06 -6.72
CA LEU A 43 -5.35 9.94 -7.65
C LEU A 43 -5.95 8.73 -6.96
N VAL A 44 -5.46 8.38 -5.76
CA VAL A 44 -6.00 7.24 -4.98
C VAL A 44 -7.44 7.51 -4.59
N GLN A 45 -7.75 8.70 -4.10
CA GLN A 45 -9.12 9.09 -3.79
C GLN A 45 -10.04 8.89 -5.00
N GLN A 46 -9.66 9.42 -6.17
CA GLN A 46 -10.42 9.27 -7.41
C GLN A 46 -10.62 7.79 -7.80
N ILE A 47 -9.60 6.95 -7.65
CA ILE A 47 -9.70 5.52 -7.95
C ILE A 47 -10.68 4.84 -6.99
N LEU A 48 -10.60 5.14 -5.70
CA LEU A 48 -11.45 4.50 -4.69
C LEU A 48 -12.91 4.97 -4.78
N ASP A 49 -13.17 6.23 -5.12
CA ASP A 49 -14.52 6.75 -5.35
C ASP A 49 -15.26 6.02 -6.50
N GLN A 50 -14.50 5.47 -7.46
CA GLN A 50 -15.03 4.65 -8.54
C GLN A 50 -15.20 3.16 -8.15
N ASN A 51 -14.74 2.76 -6.97
CA ASN A 51 -14.76 1.37 -6.50
C ASN A 51 -15.61 1.22 -5.25
N GLN A 52 -16.75 0.54 -5.36
CA GLN A 52 -17.67 0.37 -4.26
C GLN A 52 -17.07 -0.44 -3.09
N GLY A 53 -17.23 0.12 -1.89
CA GLY A 53 -16.90 -0.55 -0.64
C GLY A 53 -15.42 -0.55 -0.26
N VAL A 54 -14.59 0.30 -0.88
CA VAL A 54 -13.22 0.58 -0.40
C VAL A 54 -13.07 2.09 -0.25
N PHE A 55 -12.63 2.53 0.93
CA PHE A 55 -12.59 3.96 1.28
C PHE A 55 -11.19 4.37 1.72
N LEU A 56 -10.72 5.53 1.22
CA LEU A 56 -9.54 6.20 1.78
C LEU A 56 -9.96 6.96 3.04
N THR A 57 -9.68 6.40 4.21
CA THR A 57 -10.09 6.97 5.50
C THR A 57 -8.97 7.73 6.19
N PHE A 58 -7.75 7.52 5.77
CA PHE A 58 -6.58 8.19 6.31
C PHE A 58 -5.52 8.39 5.23
N SER A 59 -4.90 9.59 5.19
CA SER A 59 -3.70 9.82 4.38
C SER A 59 -2.76 10.80 5.07
N GLU A 60 -1.46 10.54 4.99
CA GLU A 60 -0.42 11.40 5.57
C GLU A 60 0.87 11.30 4.74
N ILE A 61 1.71 12.34 4.83
CA ILE A 61 3.03 12.39 4.21
C ILE A 61 4.07 12.35 5.32
N VAL A 62 5.03 11.43 5.22
CA VAL A 62 6.15 11.30 6.14
C VAL A 62 7.48 11.43 5.39
N SER A 63 8.54 11.79 6.09
CA SER A 63 9.87 11.83 5.47
C SER A 63 10.44 10.41 5.29
N ASP A 64 11.48 10.28 4.46
CA ASP A 64 12.26 9.04 4.30
C ASP A 64 13.13 8.80 5.55
N ASN A 65 12.45 8.60 6.68
CA ASN A 65 13.06 8.33 7.99
C ASN A 65 12.50 7.04 8.57
N GLN A 66 13.35 6.08 8.84
CA GLN A 66 12.95 4.74 9.29
C GLN A 66 12.14 4.78 10.58
N VAL A 67 12.50 5.64 11.54
CA VAL A 67 11.80 5.76 12.82
C VAL A 67 10.38 6.30 12.60
N GLN A 68 10.24 7.38 11.83
CA GLN A 68 8.92 7.97 11.52
C GLN A 68 8.01 7.01 10.75
N ILE A 69 8.58 6.22 9.83
CA ILE A 69 7.83 5.21 9.08
C ILE A 69 7.30 4.11 10.02
N VAL A 70 8.13 3.63 10.96
CA VAL A 70 7.73 2.61 11.94
C VAL A 70 6.69 3.16 12.91
N GLU A 71 6.90 4.36 13.47
CA GLU A 71 5.94 5.02 14.35
C GLU A 71 4.57 5.23 13.67
N MET A 72 4.58 5.63 12.39
CA MET A 72 3.37 5.74 11.59
C MET A 72 2.67 4.38 11.43
N LEU A 73 3.42 3.34 11.08
CA LEU A 73 2.87 1.99 10.99
C LEU A 73 2.25 1.55 12.32
N GLU A 74 2.95 1.71 13.44
CA GLU A 74 2.47 1.33 14.76
C GLU A 74 1.18 2.08 15.13
N ARG A 75 1.10 3.39 14.88
CA ARG A 75 -0.11 4.18 15.07
C ARG A 75 -1.29 3.60 14.29
N LEU A 76 -1.08 3.28 13.01
CA LEU A 76 -2.14 2.73 12.15
C LEU A 76 -2.50 1.28 12.51
N LEU A 77 -1.59 0.51 13.07
CA LEU A 77 -1.87 -0.85 13.56
C LEU A 77 -2.82 -0.85 14.77
N HIS A 78 -2.86 0.24 15.55
CA HIS A 78 -3.78 0.40 16.68
C HIS A 78 -5.17 0.90 16.26
N ASP A 79 -5.33 1.45 15.06
CA ASP A 79 -6.64 1.86 14.55
C ASP A 79 -7.45 0.63 14.10
N SER A 80 -8.44 0.24 14.91
CA SER A 80 -9.30 -0.92 14.61
C SER A 80 -10.21 -0.73 13.40
N SER A 81 -10.42 0.49 12.95
CA SER A 81 -11.26 0.80 11.78
C SER A 81 -10.55 0.50 10.46
N LEU A 82 -9.22 0.46 10.45
CA LEU A 82 -8.40 0.20 9.26
C LEU A 82 -8.20 -1.29 9.01
N GLN A 83 -8.28 -1.71 7.75
CA GLN A 83 -7.94 -3.06 7.29
C GLN A 83 -6.72 -3.09 6.38
N VAL A 84 -6.41 -1.97 5.72
CA VAL A 84 -5.35 -1.89 4.70
C VAL A 84 -4.46 -0.68 4.96
N ILE A 85 -3.15 -0.88 4.91
CA ILE A 85 -2.16 0.20 5.00
C ILE A 85 -1.27 0.12 3.77
N VAL A 86 -1.19 1.21 3.02
CA VAL A 86 -0.35 1.35 1.83
C VAL A 86 0.71 2.41 2.08
N PHE A 87 1.98 2.03 1.98
CA PHE A 87 3.10 2.96 1.93
C PHE A 87 3.55 3.13 0.48
N SER A 88 3.68 4.36 0.02
CA SER A 88 4.11 4.71 -1.33
C SER A 88 5.31 5.64 -1.29
N GLY A 89 6.44 5.17 -1.78
CA GLY A 89 7.74 5.86 -1.79
C GLY A 89 8.77 5.20 -0.88
N GLY A 90 10.03 5.63 -1.00
CA GLY A 90 11.16 5.12 -0.22
C GLY A 90 11.44 3.62 -0.41
N THR A 91 11.06 3.03 -1.54
CA THR A 91 11.26 1.60 -1.84
C THR A 91 12.34 1.35 -2.90
N GLY A 92 13.06 2.38 -3.36
CA GLY A 92 14.13 2.27 -4.36
C GLY A 92 15.44 1.70 -3.78
N LEU A 93 16.54 1.89 -4.53
CA LEU A 93 17.84 1.32 -4.21
C LEU A 93 18.84 2.33 -3.62
N THR A 94 18.42 3.59 -3.45
CA THR A 94 19.32 4.60 -2.88
C THR A 94 19.40 4.47 -1.36
N PRO A 95 20.45 4.97 -0.71
CA PRO A 95 20.56 4.96 0.75
C PRO A 95 19.45 5.69 1.49
N LYS A 96 18.70 6.56 0.79
CA LYS A 96 17.53 7.27 1.34
C LYS A 96 16.26 6.45 1.29
N ASP A 97 16.21 5.41 0.45
CA ASP A 97 15.05 4.54 0.32
C ASP A 97 15.04 3.52 1.48
N VAL A 98 14.30 3.82 2.54
CA VAL A 98 14.31 3.03 3.79
C VAL A 98 12.97 2.38 4.13
N THR A 99 11.91 2.61 3.34
CA THR A 99 10.57 2.07 3.61
C THR A 99 10.55 0.55 3.64
N TYR A 100 11.25 -0.06 2.69
CA TYR A 100 11.34 -1.53 2.61
C TYR A 100 12.05 -2.11 3.83
N GLU A 101 13.17 -1.53 4.23
CA GLU A 101 13.98 -1.93 5.38
C GLU A 101 13.25 -1.71 6.71
N ALA A 102 12.45 -0.64 6.79
CA ALA A 102 11.65 -0.31 7.97
C ALA A 102 10.53 -1.32 8.21
N ILE A 103 9.82 -1.74 7.16
CA ILE A 103 8.54 -2.46 7.31
C ILE A 103 8.69 -3.96 7.09
N LYS A 104 9.53 -4.41 6.14
CA LYS A 104 9.67 -5.84 5.83
C LYS A 104 9.95 -6.73 7.05
N PRO A 105 10.85 -6.35 7.97
CA PRO A 105 11.15 -7.17 9.15
C PRO A 105 9.96 -7.32 10.12
N LEU A 106 8.98 -6.43 10.04
CA LEU A 106 7.79 -6.41 10.91
C LEU A 106 6.64 -7.26 10.37
N LEU A 107 6.70 -7.68 9.11
CA LEU A 107 5.65 -8.51 8.50
C LEU A 107 5.64 -9.91 9.12
N GLU A 108 4.48 -10.33 9.62
CA GLU A 108 4.28 -11.70 10.12
C GLU A 108 4.27 -12.73 8.99
N LYS A 109 3.74 -12.34 7.83
CA LYS A 109 3.74 -13.14 6.59
C LYS A 109 3.90 -12.21 5.39
N THR A 110 4.70 -12.64 4.40
CA THR A 110 4.82 -11.98 3.10
C THR A 110 3.87 -12.60 2.08
N ILE A 111 3.49 -11.81 1.09
CA ILE A 111 2.71 -12.24 -0.09
C ILE A 111 3.63 -12.07 -1.31
N ASP A 112 4.51 -13.04 -1.51
CA ASP A 112 5.60 -12.93 -2.50
C ASP A 112 5.07 -12.76 -3.92
N GLY A 113 3.96 -13.44 -4.25
CA GLY A 113 3.28 -13.30 -5.54
C GLY A 113 2.81 -11.87 -5.86
N PHE A 114 2.60 -11.01 -4.85
CA PHE A 114 2.27 -9.61 -5.12
C PHE A 114 3.42 -8.88 -5.82
N GLY A 115 4.63 -8.99 -5.27
CA GLY A 115 5.82 -8.36 -5.86
C GLY A 115 6.16 -8.93 -7.25
N GLU A 116 5.97 -10.23 -7.44
CA GLU A 116 6.18 -10.90 -8.73
C GLU A 116 5.21 -10.37 -9.79
N LEU A 117 3.92 -10.37 -9.50
CA LEU A 117 2.89 -9.87 -10.41
C LEU A 117 3.02 -8.36 -10.66
N PHE A 118 3.38 -7.58 -9.64
CA PHE A 118 3.60 -6.15 -9.79
C PHE A 118 4.74 -5.88 -10.79
N ARG A 119 5.90 -6.55 -10.63
CA ARG A 119 7.04 -6.41 -11.54
C ARG A 119 6.70 -6.90 -12.95
N TYR A 120 5.98 -8.00 -13.09
CA TYR A 120 5.53 -8.51 -14.39
C TYR A 120 4.61 -7.52 -15.11
N LEU A 121 3.65 -6.93 -14.41
CA LEU A 121 2.75 -5.93 -15.00
C LEU A 121 3.50 -4.64 -15.34
N SER A 122 4.38 -4.19 -14.45
CA SER A 122 5.23 -3.00 -14.68
C SER A 122 6.17 -3.18 -15.87
N TYR A 123 6.65 -4.42 -16.12
CA TYR A 123 7.52 -4.70 -17.27
C TYR A 123 6.86 -4.34 -18.61
N LYS A 124 5.55 -4.49 -18.70
CA LYS A 124 4.80 -4.14 -19.92
C LYS A 124 4.77 -2.64 -20.18
N ASP A 125 4.90 -1.82 -19.15
CA ASP A 125 4.82 -0.36 -19.23
C ASP A 125 6.20 0.29 -19.29
N ILE A 126 7.16 -0.19 -18.48
CA ILE A 126 8.48 0.45 -18.30
C ILE A 126 9.67 -0.48 -18.64
N GLY A 127 9.41 -1.67 -19.16
CA GLY A 127 10.44 -2.63 -19.57
C GLY A 127 11.34 -3.09 -18.42
N PRO A 128 12.63 -3.34 -18.70
CA PRO A 128 13.58 -3.90 -17.71
C PRO A 128 13.73 -3.10 -16.42
N SER A 129 13.44 -1.80 -16.42
CA SER A 129 13.50 -0.97 -15.20
C SER A 129 12.59 -1.47 -14.09
N SER A 130 11.55 -2.26 -14.42
CA SER A 130 10.66 -2.88 -13.44
C SER A 130 11.38 -3.83 -12.47
N MET A 131 12.55 -4.39 -12.86
CA MET A 131 13.34 -5.30 -12.02
C MET A 131 13.87 -4.63 -10.74
N PHE A 132 14.01 -3.30 -10.76
CA PHE A 132 14.46 -2.54 -9.60
C PHE A 132 13.35 -2.26 -8.58
N SER A 133 12.09 -2.58 -8.91
CA SER A 133 10.99 -2.39 -7.99
C SER A 133 11.04 -3.37 -6.82
N ARG A 134 11.03 -2.83 -5.60
CA ARG A 134 10.94 -3.62 -4.37
C ARG A 134 9.51 -3.59 -3.79
N ALA A 135 8.51 -3.52 -4.67
CA ALA A 135 7.11 -3.65 -4.25
C ALA A 135 6.89 -4.95 -3.47
N LEU A 136 6.21 -4.84 -2.34
CA LEU A 136 6.01 -5.92 -1.38
C LEU A 136 4.60 -5.84 -0.80
N ALA A 137 4.01 -7.00 -0.49
CA ALA A 137 2.81 -7.08 0.33
C ALA A 137 2.99 -8.12 1.43
N GLY A 138 2.23 -7.94 2.51
CA GLY A 138 2.21 -8.89 3.62
C GLY A 138 1.09 -8.58 4.59
N LYS A 139 1.13 -9.22 5.75
CA LYS A 139 0.20 -8.94 6.85
C LYS A 139 0.95 -8.67 8.15
N ILE A 140 0.34 -7.80 8.97
CA ILE A 140 0.65 -7.61 10.38
C ILE A 140 -0.67 -7.65 11.15
N LYS A 141 -0.78 -8.50 12.15
CA LYS A 141 -2.04 -8.72 12.89
C LYS A 141 -3.19 -9.02 11.92
N ASN A 142 -4.22 -8.23 11.94
CA ASN A 142 -5.42 -8.35 11.11
C ASN A 142 -5.44 -7.39 9.89
N LYS A 143 -4.31 -6.81 9.53
CA LYS A 143 -4.21 -5.82 8.44
C LYS A 143 -3.34 -6.29 7.30
N ALA A 144 -3.73 -5.92 6.08
CA ALA A 144 -2.92 -6.05 4.88
C ALA A 144 -2.00 -4.82 4.75
N ILE A 145 -0.73 -5.06 4.48
CA ILE A 145 0.31 -4.03 4.33
C ILE A 145 0.85 -4.11 2.91
N PHE A 146 0.95 -2.95 2.24
CA PHE A 146 1.51 -2.84 0.90
C PHE A 146 2.60 -1.78 0.87
N LEU A 147 3.73 -2.12 0.26
CA LEU A 147 4.83 -1.19 -0.05
C LEU A 147 4.89 -1.02 -1.55
N LEU A 148 4.75 0.21 -2.02
CA LEU A 148 4.70 0.55 -3.44
C LEU A 148 5.77 1.58 -3.80
N PRO A 149 6.24 1.60 -5.05
CA PRO A 149 7.05 2.72 -5.56
C PRO A 149 6.29 4.04 -5.44
N GLY A 150 7.04 5.14 -5.29
CA GLY A 150 6.48 6.48 -5.06
C GLY A 150 5.81 7.13 -6.29
N SER A 151 5.84 6.51 -7.47
CA SER A 151 5.20 7.11 -8.65
C SER A 151 3.68 6.89 -8.63
N PRO A 152 2.87 7.92 -8.99
CA PRO A 152 1.42 7.76 -9.10
C PRO A 152 0.99 6.62 -10.03
N ASN A 153 1.72 6.41 -11.14
CA ASN A 153 1.43 5.31 -12.07
C ASN A 153 1.63 3.93 -11.44
N ALA A 154 2.68 3.75 -10.62
CA ALA A 154 2.91 2.51 -9.88
C ALA A 154 1.79 2.22 -8.88
N VAL A 155 1.32 3.24 -8.16
CA VAL A 155 0.20 3.12 -7.23
C VAL A 155 -1.10 2.80 -7.98
N LYS A 156 -1.38 3.48 -9.09
CA LYS A 156 -2.53 3.20 -9.97
C LYS A 156 -2.52 1.76 -10.48
N LEU A 157 -1.35 1.28 -10.96
CA LEU A 157 -1.18 -0.10 -11.42
C LEU A 157 -1.50 -1.10 -10.30
N ALA A 158 -0.88 -0.92 -9.13
CA ALA A 158 -1.08 -1.80 -7.97
C ALA A 158 -2.53 -1.84 -7.52
N LEU A 159 -3.17 -0.68 -7.35
CA LEU A 159 -4.56 -0.60 -6.92
C LEU A 159 -5.49 -1.29 -7.91
N ASN A 160 -5.46 -0.89 -9.19
CA ASN A 160 -6.44 -1.36 -10.17
C ASN A 160 -6.25 -2.81 -10.58
N ARG A 161 -5.01 -3.31 -10.62
CA ARG A 161 -4.71 -4.62 -11.20
C ARG A 161 -4.49 -5.72 -10.17
N LEU A 162 -4.13 -5.37 -8.93
CA LEU A 162 -3.74 -6.34 -7.91
C LEU A 162 -4.53 -6.18 -6.61
N ILE A 163 -4.61 -4.96 -6.05
CA ILE A 163 -5.15 -4.76 -4.72
C ILE A 163 -6.67 -4.80 -4.74
N LEU A 164 -7.33 -3.89 -5.45
CA LEU A 164 -8.77 -3.77 -5.45
C LEU A 164 -9.51 -5.02 -5.90
N PRO A 165 -9.05 -5.77 -6.93
CA PRO A 165 -9.71 -7.01 -7.33
C PRO A 165 -9.75 -8.09 -6.25
N GLU A 166 -8.78 -8.08 -5.31
CA GLU A 166 -8.59 -9.16 -4.32
C GLU A 166 -8.68 -8.69 -2.85
N ILE A 167 -8.80 -7.39 -2.59
CA ILE A 167 -8.65 -6.86 -1.23
C ILE A 167 -9.67 -7.43 -0.24
N LYS A 168 -10.93 -7.56 -0.63
CA LYS A 168 -11.99 -8.12 0.23
C LYS A 168 -11.72 -9.60 0.54
N HIS A 169 -11.26 -10.36 -0.46
CA HIS A 169 -10.83 -11.74 -0.28
C HIS A 169 -9.60 -11.84 0.65
N MET A 170 -8.61 -10.98 0.44
CA MET A 170 -7.41 -10.93 1.29
C MET A 170 -7.76 -10.66 2.75
N ILE A 171 -8.62 -9.66 3.01
CA ILE A 171 -9.04 -9.33 4.39
C ILE A 171 -9.83 -10.50 5.01
N TYR A 172 -10.67 -11.18 4.24
CA TYR A 172 -11.32 -12.41 4.72
C TYR A 172 -10.28 -13.47 5.11
N MET A 173 -9.28 -13.73 4.26
CA MET A 173 -8.23 -14.72 4.54
C MET A 173 -7.39 -14.36 5.77
N ILE A 174 -7.04 -13.07 5.93
CA ILE A 174 -6.27 -12.57 7.09
C ILE A 174 -7.04 -12.78 8.40
N ASN A 175 -8.36 -12.60 8.37
CA ASN A 175 -9.20 -12.61 9.58
C ASN A 175 -9.96 -13.94 9.78
N LYS A 176 -9.75 -14.92 8.91
CA LYS A 176 -10.38 -16.23 9.06
C LYS A 176 -9.87 -16.89 10.34
N LYS A 177 -10.79 -17.08 11.29
CA LYS A 177 -10.55 -17.93 12.48
C LYS A 177 -10.63 -19.38 12.02
N GLU A 178 -9.72 -20.19 12.49
CA GLU A 178 -9.77 -21.65 12.30
C GLU A 178 -10.97 -22.25 13.00
#